data_cbacdb87cb575051d87807ad618b68b7
#
_entry.id   cbacdb87cb575051d87807ad618b68b7
#
_cell.length_a   1.000
_cell.length_b   1.000
_cell.length_c   1.000
_cell.angle_alpha   90.00
_cell.angle_beta   90.00
_cell.angle_gamma   90.00
#
_symmetry.space_group_name_H-M   'P 1'
#
loop_
_entity.id
_entity.type
_entity.pdbx_description
1 polymer ?
#
loop_
_entity_poly.entity_id
_entity_poly.type
_entity_poly.pdbx_seq_one_letter_code
_entity_poly.pdbx_strand_id
1 'polypeptide(L)'
;MLSLVYHSAWDIALEERPVPRIRTDRQVLVRIRATGVCGTDLGIISGKYHAKSSIILGHESAGEVVQVGEAVTVLKPGDRVVIDPTYYCGQCDKCRTGRQNHCIHKGATETGVSSDGTFTDYYVTEDRFLYKLADHTTYEEATLTEPLSCILTGIDQIRLLPNFRTVVLGAGPIGMLYSYALASKGVTGSMVEISEERREIARSIVPQGWDVHHSLEDAVRCHAPVDLQADLIVDTTGLLASPSIAYLANGGYLMLVGLRDGESSFNPKEIVDRSLKIIGSIDSLGTFATAHYLIERGIVPAAKLITHAYPVTDYAEAFRTLGCDLSGRVLQPSSTAIKVVLHSGGA
;
A
#
# COMPACT_ATOMS: atom_id res chain seq x y z
N MET A 1 3.59 26.68 -2.74
CA MET A 1 3.79 25.32 -3.21
C MET A 1 2.53 24.80 -3.87
N LEU A 2 2.66 24.07 -4.95
CA LEU A 2 1.54 23.45 -5.61
C LEU A 2 1.09 22.22 -4.81
N SER A 3 -0.23 22.02 -4.63
CA SER A 3 -0.77 20.95 -3.82
C SER A 3 -2.10 20.46 -4.40
N LEU A 4 -2.31 19.15 -4.45
CA LEU A 4 -3.58 18.56 -4.86
C LEU A 4 -4.49 18.38 -3.65
N VAL A 5 -5.52 19.22 -3.58
CA VAL A 5 -6.40 19.37 -2.42
C VAL A 5 -7.74 18.70 -2.67
N TYR A 6 -8.18 17.91 -1.72
CA TYR A 6 -9.51 17.29 -1.68
C TYR A 6 -10.48 18.17 -0.89
N HIS A 7 -11.62 18.53 -1.47
CA HIS A 7 -12.69 19.31 -0.81
C HIS A 7 -13.87 18.43 -0.42
N SER A 8 -14.33 17.62 -1.34
CA SER A 8 -15.42 16.66 -1.17
C SER A 8 -15.34 15.57 -2.26
N ALA A 9 -16.22 14.59 -2.19
CA ALA A 9 -16.28 13.54 -3.21
C ALA A 9 -16.39 14.16 -4.62
N TRP A 10 -15.47 13.73 -5.50
CA TRP A 10 -15.30 14.19 -6.88
C TRP A 10 -14.90 15.66 -7.04
N ASP A 11 -14.54 16.33 -5.95
CA ASP A 11 -14.09 17.72 -5.93
C ASP A 11 -12.67 17.79 -5.37
N ILE A 12 -11.70 17.80 -6.28
CA ILE A 12 -10.28 17.94 -6.01
C ILE A 12 -9.68 18.95 -6.98
N ALA A 13 -8.73 19.74 -6.52
CA ALA A 13 -8.09 20.76 -7.32
C ALA A 13 -6.62 20.95 -6.96
N LEU A 14 -5.83 21.41 -7.94
CA LEU A 14 -4.50 21.95 -7.67
C LEU A 14 -4.63 23.37 -7.14
N GLU A 15 -4.02 23.61 -5.98
CA GLU A 15 -4.03 24.90 -5.31
C GLU A 15 -2.64 25.33 -4.91
N GLU A 16 -2.42 26.65 -4.87
CA GLU A 16 -1.26 27.21 -4.22
C GLU A 16 -1.46 27.23 -2.70
N ARG A 17 -0.57 26.58 -1.98
CA ARG A 17 -0.53 26.53 -0.51
C ARG A 17 0.79 27.12 -0.01
N PRO A 18 0.84 27.70 1.19
CA PRO A 18 2.11 28.14 1.78
C PRO A 18 3.04 26.94 2.00
N VAL A 19 4.34 27.13 1.78
CA VAL A 19 5.34 26.11 2.13
C VAL A 19 5.34 25.91 3.64
N PRO A 20 5.21 24.64 4.14
CA PRO A 20 5.21 24.39 5.57
C PRO A 20 6.58 24.75 6.18
N ARG A 21 6.58 25.11 7.46
CA ARG A 21 7.79 25.48 8.19
C ARG A 21 8.06 24.46 9.30
N ILE A 22 9.33 24.20 9.57
CA ILE A 22 9.77 23.48 10.76
C ILE A 22 9.34 24.26 12.01
N ARG A 23 8.70 23.58 12.97
CA ARG A 23 8.17 24.13 14.21
C ARG A 23 8.80 23.48 15.46
N THR A 24 9.42 22.33 15.29
CA THR A 24 10.12 21.60 16.37
C THR A 24 11.52 21.23 15.92
N ASP A 25 12.40 21.01 16.88
CA ASP A 25 13.82 20.68 16.66
C ASP A 25 14.08 19.31 16.00
N ARG A 26 13.05 18.45 15.96
CA ARG A 26 13.11 17.13 15.32
C ARG A 26 12.43 17.08 13.96
N GLN A 27 11.79 18.16 13.51
CA GLN A 27 11.14 18.18 12.21
C GLN A 27 12.14 18.35 11.06
N VAL A 28 11.76 17.82 9.91
CA VAL A 28 12.49 17.86 8.64
C VAL A 28 11.52 18.33 7.55
N LEU A 29 11.95 19.33 6.76
CA LEU A 29 11.27 19.75 5.55
C LEU A 29 11.80 18.94 4.37
N VAL A 30 10.93 18.21 3.70
CA VAL A 30 11.23 17.38 2.53
C VAL A 30 10.59 18.02 1.30
N ARG A 31 11.37 18.18 0.22
CA ARG A 31 10.84 18.42 -1.12
C ARG A 31 10.39 17.08 -1.69
N ILE A 32 9.10 16.94 -1.94
CA ILE A 32 8.55 15.72 -2.54
C ILE A 32 8.99 15.63 -4.01
N ARG A 33 9.42 14.46 -4.42
CA ARG A 33 9.82 14.16 -5.80
C ARG A 33 8.85 13.19 -6.47
N ALA A 34 8.37 12.20 -5.73
CA ALA A 34 7.44 11.21 -6.24
C ALA A 34 6.47 10.79 -5.15
N THR A 35 5.20 10.59 -5.51
CA THR A 35 4.16 10.03 -4.64
C THR A 35 3.34 9.01 -5.41
N GLY A 36 3.24 7.79 -4.91
CA GLY A 36 2.39 6.75 -5.47
C GLY A 36 0.91 7.04 -5.24
N VAL A 37 0.08 6.71 -6.22
CA VAL A 37 -1.38 6.76 -6.06
C VAL A 37 -1.86 5.45 -5.46
N CYS A 38 -2.57 5.54 -4.33
CA CYS A 38 -3.15 4.42 -3.61
C CYS A 38 -4.64 4.23 -3.94
N GLY A 39 -5.14 3.00 -3.75
CA GLY A 39 -6.59 2.74 -3.80
C GLY A 39 -7.38 3.54 -2.78
N THR A 40 -6.77 3.91 -1.64
CA THR A 40 -7.34 4.80 -0.63
C THR A 40 -7.62 6.20 -1.18
N ASP A 41 -6.68 6.78 -1.96
CA ASP A 41 -6.89 8.08 -2.61
C ASP A 41 -8.10 8.03 -3.56
N LEU A 42 -8.21 6.99 -4.38
CA LEU A 42 -9.33 6.79 -5.29
C LEU A 42 -10.65 6.55 -4.53
N GLY A 43 -10.60 5.86 -3.41
CA GLY A 43 -11.72 5.67 -2.50
C GLY A 43 -12.21 6.99 -1.91
N ILE A 44 -11.30 7.84 -1.46
CA ILE A 44 -11.60 9.20 -0.96
C ILE A 44 -12.23 10.05 -2.06
N ILE A 45 -11.59 10.13 -3.21
CA ILE A 45 -12.03 10.91 -4.36
C ILE A 45 -13.46 10.50 -4.78
N SER A 46 -13.74 9.20 -4.79
CA SER A 46 -15.07 8.69 -5.15
C SER A 46 -16.11 8.76 -4.03
N GLY A 47 -15.75 9.19 -2.82
CA GLY A 47 -16.62 9.24 -1.66
C GLY A 47 -16.91 7.87 -1.01
N LYS A 48 -16.17 6.83 -1.39
CA LYS A 48 -16.26 5.48 -0.82
C LYS A 48 -15.38 5.30 0.43
N TYR A 49 -14.46 6.21 0.68
CA TYR A 49 -13.63 6.24 1.87
C TYR A 49 -13.67 7.65 2.47
N HIS A 50 -13.67 7.73 3.79
CA HIS A 50 -13.78 9.03 4.49
C HIS A 50 -12.45 9.79 4.42
N ALA A 51 -12.53 11.11 4.31
CA ALA A 51 -11.42 12.00 4.53
C ALA A 51 -11.91 13.35 5.06
N LYS A 52 -11.01 14.09 5.69
CA LYS A 52 -11.28 15.46 6.11
C LYS A 52 -11.30 16.36 4.88
N SER A 53 -12.23 17.31 4.85
CA SER A 53 -12.28 18.32 3.79
C SER A 53 -11.08 19.27 3.84
N SER A 54 -10.69 19.79 2.68
CA SER A 54 -9.62 20.78 2.47
C SER A 54 -8.22 20.30 2.88
N ILE A 55 -7.96 18.98 2.73
CA ILE A 55 -6.64 18.38 2.93
C ILE A 55 -5.94 18.05 1.62
N ILE A 56 -4.62 17.98 1.68
CA ILE A 56 -3.79 17.45 0.60
C ILE A 56 -3.84 15.92 0.69
N LEU A 57 -4.09 15.22 -0.43
CA LEU A 57 -4.07 13.75 -0.49
C LEU A 57 -2.64 13.19 -0.65
N GLY A 58 -2.52 11.84 -0.71
CA GLY A 58 -1.28 11.11 -0.95
C GLY A 58 -0.50 10.78 0.33
N HIS A 59 0.10 9.59 0.35
CA HIS A 59 0.83 9.08 1.52
C HIS A 59 2.00 8.13 1.18
N GLU A 60 2.18 7.73 -0.08
CA GLU A 60 3.24 6.82 -0.50
C GLU A 60 4.36 7.60 -1.19
N SER A 61 5.28 8.25 -0.44
CA SER A 61 6.13 9.30 -1.01
C SER A 61 7.61 9.20 -0.70
N ALA A 62 8.40 9.76 -1.62
CA ALA A 62 9.83 9.94 -1.49
C ALA A 62 10.25 11.34 -1.97
N GLY A 63 11.37 11.82 -1.43
CA GLY A 63 11.83 13.16 -1.73
C GLY A 63 13.25 13.44 -1.24
N GLU A 64 13.57 14.71 -1.18
CA GLU A 64 14.88 15.25 -0.81
C GLU A 64 14.75 16.17 0.41
N VAL A 65 15.60 15.98 1.40
CA VAL A 65 15.68 16.85 2.57
C VAL A 65 16.13 18.25 2.19
N VAL A 66 15.35 19.27 2.53
CA VAL A 66 15.66 20.68 2.27
C VAL A 66 16.17 21.38 3.53
N GLN A 67 15.56 21.10 4.67
CA GLN A 67 15.90 21.71 5.94
C GLN A 67 15.66 20.72 7.08
N VAL A 68 16.49 20.78 8.11
CA VAL A 68 16.39 19.94 9.32
C VAL A 68 16.31 20.82 10.55
N GLY A 69 15.60 20.36 11.58
CA GLY A 69 15.61 20.96 12.91
C GLY A 69 16.90 20.68 13.66
N GLU A 70 17.19 21.46 14.71
CA GLU A 70 18.47 21.47 15.40
C GLU A 70 18.84 20.12 16.10
N ALA A 71 17.82 19.33 16.50
CA ALA A 71 18.04 18.02 17.14
C ALA A 71 18.15 16.85 16.15
N VAL A 72 18.03 17.10 14.84
CA VAL A 72 18.17 16.07 13.79
C VAL A 72 19.66 15.85 13.54
N THR A 73 20.15 14.63 13.78
CA THR A 73 21.57 14.28 13.65
C THR A 73 21.87 13.28 12.53
N VAL A 74 20.85 12.56 12.05
CA VAL A 74 21.02 11.47 11.08
C VAL A 74 20.72 11.87 9.63
N LEU A 75 20.11 13.05 9.45
CA LEU A 75 19.72 13.60 8.13
C LEU A 75 20.32 14.99 7.96
N LYS A 76 20.59 15.35 6.72
CA LYS A 76 21.06 16.69 6.30
C LYS A 76 20.41 17.12 4.99
N PRO A 77 20.38 18.42 4.66
CA PRO A 77 19.94 18.90 3.35
C PRO A 77 20.69 18.18 2.21
N GLY A 78 19.92 17.80 1.16
CA GLY A 78 20.39 17.00 0.04
C GLY A 78 20.28 15.49 0.22
N ASP A 79 20.00 14.98 1.43
CA ASP A 79 19.74 13.54 1.63
C ASP A 79 18.43 13.15 0.91
N ARG A 80 18.48 12.03 0.17
CA ARG A 80 17.30 11.41 -0.47
C ARG A 80 16.62 10.51 0.55
N VAL A 81 15.28 10.61 0.64
CA VAL A 81 14.53 9.91 1.69
C VAL A 81 13.20 9.36 1.18
N VAL A 82 12.75 8.26 1.79
CA VAL A 82 11.37 7.78 1.72
C VAL A 82 10.67 8.06 3.05
N ILE A 83 9.36 8.35 2.99
CA ILE A 83 8.57 8.82 4.12
C ILE A 83 7.67 7.68 4.62
N ASP A 84 7.77 7.34 5.91
CA ASP A 84 6.77 6.53 6.62
C ASP A 84 5.59 7.44 7.03
N PRO A 85 4.41 7.30 6.43
CA PRO A 85 3.26 8.15 6.75
C PRO A 85 2.53 7.72 8.02
N THR A 86 2.91 6.60 8.64
CA THR A 86 2.23 6.02 9.80
C THR A 86 2.63 6.76 11.08
N TYR A 87 2.02 7.95 11.28
CA TYR A 87 2.27 8.73 12.49
C TYR A 87 1.80 8.01 13.76
N TYR A 88 2.60 8.11 14.81
CA TYR A 88 2.26 7.66 16.15
C TYR A 88 2.85 8.57 17.23
N CYS A 89 2.16 8.71 18.36
CA CYS A 89 2.58 9.63 19.42
C CYS A 89 3.73 9.08 20.30
N GLY A 90 3.97 7.78 20.32
CA GLY A 90 4.98 7.12 21.16
C GLY A 90 4.63 7.00 22.66
N GLN A 91 3.54 7.63 23.14
CA GLN A 91 3.24 7.79 24.57
C GLN A 91 1.98 7.06 25.05
N CYS A 92 0.99 6.82 24.16
CA CYS A 92 -0.25 6.11 24.53
C CYS A 92 -0.01 4.61 24.75
N ASP A 93 -0.97 3.94 25.39
CA ASP A 93 -0.86 2.50 25.70
C ASP A 93 -0.63 1.64 24.46
N LYS A 94 -1.26 1.98 23.33
CA LYS A 94 -1.04 1.27 22.05
C LYS A 94 0.42 1.40 21.61
N CYS A 95 0.97 2.61 21.60
CA CYS A 95 2.35 2.85 21.22
C CYS A 95 3.33 2.17 22.18
N ARG A 96 3.13 2.30 23.50
CA ARG A 96 4.00 1.73 24.53
C ARG A 96 3.99 0.20 24.59
N THR A 97 2.96 -0.43 24.02
CA THR A 97 2.82 -1.90 23.92
C THR A 97 3.13 -2.46 22.53
N GLY A 98 3.83 -1.68 21.65
CA GLY A 98 4.26 -2.14 20.34
C GLY A 98 3.15 -2.22 19.28
N ARG A 99 2.09 -1.42 19.42
CA ARG A 99 0.95 -1.37 18.50
C ARG A 99 0.75 0.05 17.96
N GLN A 100 1.82 0.64 17.43
CA GLN A 100 1.88 2.03 16.98
C GLN A 100 0.88 2.34 15.85
N ASN A 101 0.65 1.39 14.96
CA ASN A 101 -0.37 1.48 13.90
C ASN A 101 -1.81 1.64 14.45
N HIS A 102 -2.04 1.35 15.72
CA HIS A 102 -3.29 1.57 16.44
C HIS A 102 -3.19 2.72 17.43
N CYS A 103 -2.32 3.70 17.21
CA CYS A 103 -2.20 4.89 18.04
C CYS A 103 -3.57 5.57 18.22
N ILE A 104 -3.91 5.99 19.45
CA ILE A 104 -5.20 6.64 19.73
C ILE A 104 -5.39 7.97 19.00
N HIS A 105 -4.31 8.58 18.53
CA HIS A 105 -4.33 9.82 17.75
C HIS A 105 -4.43 9.60 16.24
N LYS A 106 -4.41 8.35 15.76
CA LYS A 106 -4.43 8.04 14.32
C LYS A 106 -5.55 8.76 13.58
N GLY A 107 -6.76 8.76 14.10
CA GLY A 107 -7.92 9.39 13.44
C GLY A 107 -7.78 10.91 13.19
N ALA A 108 -6.76 11.56 13.76
CA ALA A 108 -6.47 12.99 13.54
C ALA A 108 -5.14 13.24 12.81
N THR A 109 -4.31 12.21 12.62
CA THR A 109 -2.93 12.34 12.11
C THR A 109 -2.63 11.44 10.91
N GLU A 110 -3.62 10.79 10.34
CA GLU A 110 -3.47 9.92 9.19
C GLU A 110 -3.16 10.75 7.94
N THR A 111 -1.95 10.59 7.42
CA THR A 111 -1.42 11.37 6.28
C THR A 111 -2.27 11.15 5.03
N GLY A 112 -2.73 12.24 4.40
CA GLY A 112 -3.58 12.17 3.20
C GLY A 112 -5.04 11.77 3.47
N VAL A 113 -5.46 11.60 4.74
CA VAL A 113 -6.83 11.22 5.13
C VAL A 113 -7.43 12.19 6.13
N SER A 114 -6.78 12.42 7.25
CA SER A 114 -7.22 13.35 8.32
C SER A 114 -6.24 14.50 8.56
N SER A 115 -5.04 14.42 7.99
CA SER A 115 -4.03 15.48 7.95
C SER A 115 -3.47 15.59 6.53
N ASP A 116 -2.80 16.72 6.23
CA ASP A 116 -2.22 16.95 4.92
C ASP A 116 -1.26 15.82 4.52
N GLY A 117 -1.37 15.40 3.27
CA GLY A 117 -0.58 14.37 2.64
C GLY A 117 0.52 14.91 1.71
N THR A 118 0.93 14.10 0.74
CA THR A 118 2.16 14.29 -0.02
C THR A 118 1.97 14.51 -1.52
N PHE A 119 0.76 14.68 -2.04
CA PHE A 119 0.55 15.21 -3.39
C PHE A 119 0.79 16.74 -3.40
N THR A 120 2.02 17.12 -3.10
CA THR A 120 2.46 18.52 -2.94
C THR A 120 3.95 18.65 -3.17
N ASP A 121 4.47 19.88 -3.32
CA ASP A 121 5.91 20.11 -3.51
C ASP A 121 6.72 19.89 -2.23
N TYR A 122 6.15 20.18 -1.05
CA TYR A 122 6.89 20.12 0.21
C TYR A 122 6.02 19.50 1.33
N TYR A 123 6.68 18.72 2.18
CA TYR A 123 6.07 18.08 3.33
C TYR A 123 6.97 18.20 4.57
N VAL A 124 6.38 18.39 5.76
CA VAL A 124 7.11 18.41 7.04
C VAL A 124 6.71 17.20 7.86
N THR A 125 7.72 16.43 8.31
CA THR A 125 7.54 15.33 9.25
C THR A 125 8.69 15.27 10.25
N GLU A 126 8.65 14.36 11.22
CA GLU A 126 9.75 14.13 12.15
C GLU A 126 10.80 13.18 11.52
N ASP A 127 12.07 13.37 11.91
CA ASP A 127 13.19 12.57 11.40
C ASP A 127 13.04 11.05 11.57
N ARG A 128 12.32 10.61 12.61
CA ARG A 128 12.04 9.19 12.87
C ARG A 128 11.13 8.51 11.84
N PHE A 129 10.46 9.28 11.00
CA PHE A 129 9.61 8.79 9.90
C PHE A 129 10.31 8.85 8.53
N LEU A 130 11.61 9.14 8.51
CA LEU A 130 12.39 9.29 7.29
C LEU A 130 13.48 8.24 7.20
N TYR A 131 13.57 7.57 6.07
CA TYR A 131 14.59 6.57 5.78
C TYR A 131 15.42 7.03 4.59
N LYS A 132 16.76 7.04 4.73
CA LYS A 132 17.66 7.44 3.63
C LYS A 132 17.61 6.45 2.50
N LEU A 133 17.53 6.94 1.27
CA LEU A 133 17.61 6.13 0.05
C LEU A 133 19.06 5.96 -0.39
N ALA A 134 19.39 4.76 -0.85
CA ALA A 134 20.63 4.54 -1.59
C ALA A 134 20.59 5.25 -2.94
N ASP A 135 21.77 5.61 -3.47
CA ASP A 135 21.89 6.41 -4.70
C ASP A 135 21.26 5.73 -5.94
N HIS A 136 21.24 4.39 -5.95
CA HIS A 136 20.71 3.62 -7.07
C HIS A 136 19.18 3.45 -7.04
N THR A 137 18.50 3.71 -5.92
CA THR A 137 17.04 3.61 -5.81
C THR A 137 16.39 4.88 -6.32
N THR A 138 15.48 4.80 -7.26
CA THR A 138 14.75 5.97 -7.74
C THR A 138 13.69 6.42 -6.72
N TYR A 139 13.22 7.68 -6.83
CA TYR A 139 12.15 8.15 -5.96
C TYR A 139 10.84 7.40 -6.22
N GLU A 140 10.59 7.05 -7.49
CA GLU A 140 9.43 6.29 -7.90
C GLU A 140 9.43 4.89 -7.26
N GLU A 141 10.54 4.17 -7.33
CA GLU A 141 10.68 2.85 -6.71
C GLU A 141 10.44 2.92 -5.20
N ALA A 142 10.98 3.95 -4.56
CA ALA A 142 10.85 4.17 -3.12
C ALA A 142 9.39 4.37 -2.68
N THR A 143 8.49 4.87 -3.56
CA THR A 143 7.06 5.03 -3.21
C THR A 143 6.38 3.70 -2.85
N LEU A 144 6.89 2.57 -3.34
CA LEU A 144 6.35 1.25 -3.03
C LEU A 144 6.76 0.72 -1.64
N THR A 145 7.63 1.43 -0.92
CA THR A 145 8.03 1.06 0.45
C THR A 145 6.83 1.08 1.40
N GLU A 146 5.98 2.09 1.30
CA GLU A 146 4.81 2.23 2.16
C GLU A 146 3.85 1.05 2.01
N PRO A 147 3.27 0.75 0.82
CA PRO A 147 2.36 -0.37 0.68
C PRO A 147 3.02 -1.72 0.97
N LEU A 148 4.30 -1.89 0.68
CA LEU A 148 5.04 -3.10 1.03
C LEU A 148 5.16 -3.25 2.55
N SER A 149 5.33 -2.17 3.30
CA SER A 149 5.41 -2.21 4.76
C SER A 149 4.08 -2.65 5.40
N CYS A 150 2.95 -2.19 4.86
CA CYS A 150 1.62 -2.64 5.27
C CYS A 150 1.42 -4.15 5.02
N ILE A 151 1.90 -4.65 3.89
CA ILE A 151 1.86 -6.07 3.53
C ILE A 151 2.69 -6.92 4.49
N LEU A 152 3.92 -6.50 4.79
CA LEU A 152 4.79 -7.19 5.74
C LEU A 152 4.16 -7.24 7.13
N THR A 153 3.48 -6.16 7.56
CA THR A 153 2.71 -6.13 8.82
C THR A 153 1.62 -7.20 8.84
N GLY A 154 0.93 -7.43 7.71
CA GLY A 154 -0.03 -8.52 7.57
C GLY A 154 0.63 -9.89 7.68
N ILE A 155 1.71 -10.10 6.95
CA ILE A 155 2.45 -11.36 6.93
C ILE A 155 3.02 -11.71 8.31
N ASP A 156 3.47 -10.73 9.08
CA ASP A 156 4.04 -10.95 10.43
C ASP A 156 3.00 -11.41 11.47
N GLN A 157 1.70 -11.33 11.15
CA GLN A 157 0.62 -11.90 11.99
C GLN A 157 0.42 -13.40 11.75
N ILE A 158 1.09 -13.99 10.76
CA ILE A 158 0.94 -15.38 10.35
C ILE A 158 2.20 -16.15 10.75
N ARG A 159 2.02 -17.36 11.30
CA ARG A 159 3.12 -18.32 11.40
C ARG A 159 3.36 -18.94 10.03
N LEU A 160 4.01 -18.16 9.15
CA LEU A 160 4.28 -18.54 7.77
C LEU A 160 5.31 -19.68 7.71
N LEU A 161 5.05 -20.69 6.88
CA LEU A 161 5.98 -21.77 6.57
C LEU A 161 6.28 -21.77 5.06
N PRO A 162 7.53 -22.08 4.64
CA PRO A 162 7.90 -22.07 3.22
C PRO A 162 7.09 -23.02 2.33
N ASN A 163 6.51 -24.07 2.90
CA ASN A 163 5.70 -25.06 2.19
C ASN A 163 4.20 -24.73 2.19
N PHE A 164 3.79 -23.55 2.62
CA PHE A 164 2.39 -23.15 2.55
C PHE A 164 1.92 -23.11 1.09
N ARG A 165 0.79 -23.74 0.83
CA ARG A 165 0.02 -23.59 -0.40
C ARG A 165 -0.70 -22.26 -0.32
N THR A 166 -0.23 -21.30 -1.09
CA THR A 166 -0.64 -19.91 -0.96
C THR A 166 -1.37 -19.43 -2.19
N VAL A 167 -2.47 -18.71 -2.01
CA VAL A 167 -3.22 -18.05 -3.09
C VAL A 167 -3.42 -16.58 -2.73
N VAL A 168 -3.10 -15.69 -3.69
CA VAL A 168 -3.38 -14.26 -3.62
C VAL A 168 -4.49 -13.91 -4.60
N LEU A 169 -5.57 -13.31 -4.12
CA LEU A 169 -6.74 -12.90 -4.90
C LEU A 169 -6.59 -11.43 -5.32
N GLY A 170 -6.51 -11.21 -6.63
CA GLY A 170 -6.28 -9.92 -7.28
C GLY A 170 -4.82 -9.71 -7.69
N ALA A 171 -4.59 -9.36 -8.97
CA ALA A 171 -3.28 -8.99 -9.51
C ALA A 171 -3.09 -7.47 -9.61
N GLY A 172 -3.69 -6.71 -8.70
CA GLY A 172 -3.41 -5.29 -8.50
C GLY A 172 -2.06 -5.07 -7.80
N PRO A 173 -1.70 -3.81 -7.52
CA PRO A 173 -0.41 -3.47 -6.91
C PRO A 173 -0.19 -4.20 -5.57
N ILE A 174 -1.22 -4.30 -4.73
CA ILE A 174 -1.14 -4.98 -3.43
C ILE A 174 -0.92 -6.49 -3.61
N GLY A 175 -1.67 -7.14 -4.52
CA GLY A 175 -1.49 -8.58 -4.77
C GLY A 175 -0.11 -8.91 -5.33
N MET A 176 0.40 -8.09 -6.25
CA MET A 176 1.75 -8.23 -6.78
C MET A 176 2.81 -8.07 -5.69
N LEU A 177 2.69 -7.06 -4.82
CA LEU A 177 3.60 -6.88 -3.70
C LEU A 177 3.51 -8.03 -2.68
N TYR A 178 2.31 -8.59 -2.42
CA TYR A 178 2.16 -9.81 -1.60
C TYR A 178 2.94 -10.98 -2.18
N SER A 179 2.84 -11.23 -3.49
CA SER A 179 3.57 -12.32 -4.11
C SER A 179 5.09 -12.20 -3.93
N TYR A 180 5.64 -10.99 -4.10
CA TYR A 180 7.06 -10.75 -3.87
C TYR A 180 7.47 -10.81 -2.40
N ALA A 181 6.66 -10.27 -1.48
CA ALA A 181 6.92 -10.35 -0.05
C ALA A 181 6.93 -11.80 0.45
N LEU A 182 6.00 -12.62 -0.02
CA LEU A 182 5.93 -14.05 0.30
C LEU A 182 7.09 -14.82 -0.35
N ALA A 183 7.42 -14.53 -1.61
CA ALA A 183 8.56 -15.13 -2.30
C ALA A 183 9.89 -14.80 -1.60
N SER A 184 10.06 -13.60 -1.05
CA SER A 184 11.24 -13.23 -0.26
C SER A 184 11.42 -14.06 1.01
N LYS A 185 10.34 -14.70 1.49
CA LYS A 185 10.33 -15.63 2.63
C LYS A 185 10.35 -17.11 2.18
N GLY A 186 10.60 -17.38 0.89
CA GLY A 186 10.71 -18.72 0.31
C GLY A 186 9.37 -19.39 -0.01
N VAL A 187 8.25 -18.66 0.01
CA VAL A 187 6.92 -19.19 -0.31
C VAL A 187 6.66 -19.05 -1.80
N THR A 188 6.18 -20.13 -2.44
CA THR A 188 5.62 -20.13 -3.79
C THR A 188 4.09 -20.14 -3.72
N GLY A 189 3.42 -19.80 -4.81
CA GLY A 189 1.96 -19.75 -4.78
C GLY A 189 1.29 -19.44 -6.11
N SER A 190 -0.01 -19.22 -6.05
CA SER A 190 -0.82 -18.80 -7.17
C SER A 190 -1.44 -17.43 -6.95
N MET A 191 -1.65 -16.72 -8.05
CA MET A 191 -2.42 -15.49 -8.08
C MET A 191 -3.69 -15.68 -8.89
N VAL A 192 -4.79 -15.07 -8.47
CA VAL A 192 -6.07 -15.11 -9.18
C VAL A 192 -6.40 -13.72 -9.68
N GLU A 193 -6.72 -13.61 -10.97
CA GLU A 193 -7.16 -12.35 -11.59
C GLU A 193 -8.20 -12.64 -12.68
N ILE A 194 -9.31 -11.92 -12.66
CA ILE A 194 -10.42 -12.12 -13.60
C ILE A 194 -10.20 -11.45 -14.96
N SER A 195 -9.45 -10.32 -15.00
CA SER A 195 -9.12 -9.63 -16.26
C SER A 195 -8.01 -10.37 -17.00
N GLU A 196 -8.26 -10.71 -18.28
CA GLU A 196 -7.25 -11.35 -19.14
C GLU A 196 -6.04 -10.46 -19.35
N GLU A 197 -6.25 -9.17 -19.65
CA GLU A 197 -5.16 -8.22 -19.89
C GLU A 197 -4.27 -8.11 -18.64
N ARG A 198 -4.88 -8.05 -17.46
CA ARG A 198 -4.11 -7.99 -16.20
C ARG A 198 -3.42 -9.31 -15.89
N ARG A 199 -4.02 -10.46 -16.23
CA ARG A 199 -3.34 -11.77 -16.09
C ARG A 199 -2.10 -11.84 -16.96
N GLU A 200 -2.14 -11.36 -18.20
CA GLU A 200 -0.97 -11.33 -19.09
C GLU A 200 0.17 -10.47 -18.51
N ILE A 201 -0.17 -9.28 -18.01
CA ILE A 201 0.80 -8.42 -17.32
C ILE A 201 1.36 -9.16 -16.09
N ALA A 202 0.51 -9.71 -15.25
CA ALA A 202 0.93 -10.40 -14.03
C ALA A 202 1.86 -11.58 -14.33
N ARG A 203 1.55 -12.43 -15.33
CA ARG A 203 2.40 -13.56 -15.76
C ARG A 203 3.81 -13.12 -16.15
N SER A 204 3.95 -11.92 -16.70
CA SER A 204 5.26 -11.40 -17.12
C SER A 204 6.14 -10.90 -15.97
N ILE A 205 5.53 -10.64 -14.80
CA ILE A 205 6.21 -9.97 -13.69
C ILE A 205 6.08 -10.65 -12.33
N VAL A 206 5.29 -11.73 -12.17
CA VAL A 206 5.23 -12.49 -10.90
C VAL A 206 6.59 -13.09 -10.55
N PRO A 207 6.88 -13.32 -9.25
CA PRO A 207 8.12 -13.98 -8.83
C PRO A 207 8.24 -15.40 -9.40
N GLN A 208 9.46 -15.90 -9.51
CA GLN A 208 9.69 -17.29 -9.88
C GLN A 208 8.95 -18.25 -8.93
N GLY A 209 8.28 -19.26 -9.49
CA GLY A 209 7.50 -20.24 -8.73
C GLY A 209 6.09 -19.76 -8.38
N TRP A 210 5.63 -18.67 -9.02
CA TRP A 210 4.26 -18.18 -8.95
C TRP A 210 3.55 -18.32 -10.29
N ASP A 211 2.29 -18.77 -10.25
CA ASP A 211 1.42 -18.91 -11.41
C ASP A 211 0.23 -17.95 -11.31
N VAL A 212 -0.39 -17.63 -12.47
CA VAL A 212 -1.54 -16.72 -12.52
C VAL A 212 -2.73 -17.41 -13.17
N HIS A 213 -3.84 -17.48 -12.46
CA HIS A 213 -5.06 -18.20 -12.83
C HIS A 213 -6.25 -17.27 -12.96
N HIS A 214 -7.31 -17.75 -13.63
CA HIS A 214 -8.57 -17.03 -13.75
C HIS A 214 -9.47 -17.20 -12.51
N SER A 215 -9.43 -18.36 -11.87
CA SER A 215 -10.32 -18.70 -10.77
C SER A 215 -9.55 -19.19 -9.53
N LEU A 216 -10.19 -19.07 -8.36
CA LEU A 216 -9.65 -19.61 -7.10
C LEU A 216 -9.54 -21.13 -7.16
N GLU A 217 -10.50 -21.81 -7.77
CA GLU A 217 -10.49 -23.28 -7.94
C GLU A 217 -9.26 -23.72 -8.74
N ASP A 218 -8.98 -23.08 -9.89
CA ASP A 218 -7.81 -23.43 -10.71
C ASP A 218 -6.51 -23.18 -9.97
N ALA A 219 -6.41 -22.04 -9.25
CA ALA A 219 -5.25 -21.69 -8.45
C ALA A 219 -4.96 -22.72 -7.35
N VAL A 220 -5.99 -23.15 -6.63
CA VAL A 220 -5.83 -24.17 -5.57
C VAL A 220 -5.53 -25.53 -6.16
N ARG A 221 -6.19 -25.93 -7.25
CA ARG A 221 -5.97 -27.22 -7.94
C ARG A 221 -4.53 -27.39 -8.41
N CYS A 222 -3.88 -26.32 -8.83
CA CYS A 222 -2.49 -26.35 -9.27
C CYS A 222 -1.53 -26.80 -8.14
N HIS A 223 -1.75 -26.34 -6.90
CA HIS A 223 -0.89 -26.63 -5.75
C HIS A 223 -1.40 -27.76 -4.84
N ALA A 224 -2.69 -28.06 -4.89
CA ALA A 224 -3.34 -29.06 -4.03
C ALA A 224 -4.35 -29.89 -4.84
N PRO A 225 -3.90 -30.72 -5.80
CA PRO A 225 -4.78 -31.40 -6.74
C PRO A 225 -5.67 -32.48 -6.08
N VAL A 226 -5.35 -32.92 -4.86
CA VAL A 226 -6.09 -33.99 -4.15
C VAL A 226 -7.21 -33.41 -3.28
N ASP A 227 -6.89 -32.40 -2.45
CA ASP A 227 -7.78 -31.87 -1.43
C ASP A 227 -8.35 -30.49 -1.74
N LEU A 228 -7.85 -29.83 -2.82
CA LEU A 228 -8.28 -28.49 -3.26
C LEU A 228 -8.29 -27.45 -2.11
N GLN A 229 -7.23 -27.43 -1.28
CA GLN A 229 -7.15 -26.56 -0.11
C GLN A 229 -5.83 -25.79 -0.06
N ALA A 230 -5.90 -24.52 0.34
CA ALA A 230 -4.77 -23.63 0.56
C ALA A 230 -4.53 -23.40 2.06
N ASP A 231 -3.26 -23.27 2.44
CA ASP A 231 -2.88 -22.96 3.83
C ASP A 231 -3.00 -21.46 4.12
N LEU A 232 -2.85 -20.62 3.07
CA LEU A 232 -3.01 -19.17 3.13
C LEU A 232 -3.76 -18.67 1.89
N ILE A 233 -4.84 -17.93 2.11
CA ILE A 233 -5.51 -17.13 1.08
C ILE A 233 -5.43 -15.65 1.49
N VAL A 234 -4.95 -14.79 0.60
CA VAL A 234 -4.90 -13.34 0.79
C VAL A 234 -5.93 -12.68 -0.12
N ASP A 235 -6.96 -12.08 0.43
CA ASP A 235 -7.97 -11.35 -0.34
C ASP A 235 -7.62 -9.86 -0.41
N THR A 236 -7.02 -9.46 -1.53
CA THR A 236 -6.72 -8.05 -1.84
C THR A 236 -7.87 -7.35 -2.56
N THR A 237 -8.92 -8.09 -2.90
CA THR A 237 -10.09 -7.57 -3.63
C THR A 237 -11.17 -7.01 -2.71
N GLY A 238 -11.27 -7.53 -1.48
CA GLY A 238 -12.33 -7.24 -0.52
C GLY A 238 -13.70 -7.81 -0.93
N LEU A 239 -13.73 -8.81 -1.83
CA LEU A 239 -14.98 -9.39 -2.38
C LEU A 239 -15.10 -10.90 -2.14
N LEU A 240 -13.98 -11.57 -1.87
CA LEU A 240 -13.92 -13.03 -1.93
C LEU A 240 -13.73 -13.69 -0.56
N ALA A 241 -13.96 -12.95 0.54
CA ALA A 241 -13.79 -13.47 1.90
C ALA A 241 -14.65 -14.72 2.17
N SER A 242 -15.97 -14.65 1.96
CA SER A 242 -16.87 -15.79 2.20
C SER A 242 -16.56 -17.01 1.31
N PRO A 243 -16.45 -16.89 -0.01
CA PRO A 243 -16.16 -18.05 -0.87
C PRO A 243 -14.77 -18.66 -0.62
N SER A 244 -13.80 -17.89 -0.11
CA SER A 244 -12.46 -18.39 0.20
C SER A 244 -12.45 -19.45 1.31
N ILE A 245 -13.39 -19.43 2.23
CA ILE A 245 -13.46 -20.38 3.37
C ILE A 245 -13.47 -21.82 2.90
N ALA A 246 -14.21 -22.15 1.84
CA ALA A 246 -14.31 -23.49 1.30
C ALA A 246 -12.96 -24.06 0.81
N TYR A 247 -12.06 -23.19 0.38
CA TYR A 247 -10.75 -23.55 -0.16
C TYR A 247 -9.60 -23.49 0.85
N LEU A 248 -9.86 -23.14 2.12
CA LEU A 248 -8.82 -23.16 3.15
C LEU A 248 -8.58 -24.58 3.65
N ALA A 249 -7.35 -24.93 3.93
CA ALA A 249 -6.97 -26.11 4.67
C ALA A 249 -7.35 -25.97 6.16
N ASN A 250 -7.50 -27.08 6.87
CA ASN A 250 -7.66 -27.05 8.32
C ASN A 250 -6.45 -26.34 8.97
N GLY A 251 -6.71 -25.40 9.86
CA GLY A 251 -5.70 -24.54 10.47
C GLY A 251 -5.23 -23.38 9.58
N GLY A 252 -5.79 -23.24 8.37
CA GLY A 252 -5.43 -22.24 7.39
C GLY A 252 -5.78 -20.80 7.77
N TYR A 253 -5.24 -19.87 7.00
CA TYR A 253 -5.35 -18.43 7.20
C TYR A 253 -6.08 -17.76 6.04
N LEU A 254 -7.06 -16.92 6.35
CA LEU A 254 -7.64 -15.95 5.43
C LEU A 254 -7.19 -14.55 5.84
N MET A 255 -6.36 -13.92 5.03
CA MET A 255 -5.92 -12.54 5.21
C MET A 255 -6.81 -11.60 4.42
N LEU A 256 -7.48 -10.67 5.10
CA LEU A 256 -8.34 -9.65 4.52
C LEU A 256 -7.58 -8.32 4.42
N VAL A 257 -7.43 -7.80 3.22
CA VAL A 257 -6.65 -6.59 2.92
C VAL A 257 -7.45 -5.60 2.10
N GLY A 258 -8.27 -6.07 1.17
CA GLY A 258 -9.05 -5.21 0.29
C GLY A 258 -10.10 -4.40 1.07
N LEU A 259 -10.03 -3.07 0.94
CA LEU A 259 -10.98 -2.13 1.55
C LEU A 259 -12.15 -1.90 0.59
N ARG A 260 -13.21 -2.68 0.73
CA ARG A 260 -14.47 -2.47 0.01
C ARG A 260 -15.64 -2.57 0.94
N ASP A 261 -16.66 -1.73 0.69
CA ASP A 261 -17.94 -1.85 1.35
C ASP A 261 -18.62 -3.16 0.93
N GLY A 262 -19.16 -3.87 1.89
CA GLY A 262 -19.87 -5.12 1.70
C GLY A 262 -19.87 -5.97 2.97
N GLU A 263 -20.82 -6.89 3.02
CA GLU A 263 -20.92 -7.85 4.12
C GLU A 263 -20.44 -9.22 3.64
N SER A 264 -19.67 -9.90 4.50
CA SER A 264 -19.29 -11.29 4.33
C SER A 264 -19.85 -12.11 5.48
N SER A 265 -20.53 -13.22 5.20
CA SER A 265 -21.03 -14.11 6.23
C SER A 265 -20.16 -15.36 6.38
N PHE A 266 -19.92 -15.77 7.60
CA PHE A 266 -19.17 -16.96 7.96
C PHE A 266 -19.96 -17.85 8.89
N ASN A 267 -19.81 -19.19 8.75
CA ASN A 267 -20.34 -20.13 9.71
C ASN A 267 -19.35 -20.26 10.89
N PRO A 268 -19.67 -19.76 12.10
CA PRO A 268 -18.75 -19.84 13.23
C PRO A 268 -18.36 -21.27 13.60
N LYS A 269 -19.28 -22.24 13.44
CA LYS A 269 -18.98 -23.65 13.71
C LYS A 269 -17.89 -24.16 12.78
N GLU A 270 -17.94 -23.85 11.49
CA GLU A 270 -16.92 -24.24 10.52
C GLU A 270 -15.54 -23.63 10.86
N ILE A 271 -15.51 -22.35 11.26
CA ILE A 271 -14.27 -21.70 11.69
C ILE A 271 -13.63 -22.42 12.87
N VAL A 272 -14.44 -22.80 13.86
CA VAL A 272 -13.96 -23.51 15.06
C VAL A 272 -13.54 -24.95 14.74
N ASP A 273 -14.39 -25.73 14.06
CA ASP A 273 -14.13 -27.15 13.75
C ASP A 273 -12.85 -27.33 12.91
N ARG A 274 -12.57 -26.40 12.02
CA ARG A 274 -11.40 -26.41 11.14
C ARG A 274 -10.23 -25.56 11.68
N SER A 275 -10.37 -24.92 12.85
CA SER A 275 -9.37 -24.02 13.45
C SER A 275 -8.87 -22.94 12.48
N LEU A 276 -9.77 -22.38 11.66
CA LEU A 276 -9.43 -21.36 10.68
C LEU A 276 -9.11 -20.02 11.37
N LYS A 277 -8.29 -19.21 10.72
CA LYS A 277 -7.89 -17.88 11.20
C LYS A 277 -8.23 -16.85 10.17
N ILE A 278 -9.10 -15.90 10.52
CA ILE A 278 -9.47 -14.76 9.69
C ILE A 278 -8.76 -13.53 10.28
N ILE A 279 -7.91 -12.89 9.50
CA ILE A 279 -7.03 -11.80 9.95
C ILE A 279 -7.24 -10.58 9.06
N GLY A 280 -7.55 -9.43 9.67
CA GLY A 280 -7.47 -8.13 9.00
C GLY A 280 -6.11 -7.48 9.22
N SER A 281 -5.59 -6.79 8.22
CA SER A 281 -4.34 -6.03 8.33
C SER A 281 -4.45 -4.68 7.68
N ILE A 282 -3.94 -3.67 8.38
CA ILE A 282 -3.87 -2.26 7.92
C ILE A 282 -2.63 -1.59 8.50
N ASP A 283 -2.07 -0.63 7.78
CA ASP A 283 -0.92 0.21 8.13
C ASP A 283 0.39 -0.57 8.41
N SER A 284 1.46 0.20 8.53
CA SER A 284 2.79 -0.29 8.88
C SER A 284 2.96 -0.44 10.40
N LEU A 285 3.55 -1.54 10.85
CA LEU A 285 3.92 -1.76 12.25
C LEU A 285 5.36 -2.29 12.36
N GLY A 286 6.33 -1.37 12.40
CA GLY A 286 7.75 -1.70 12.56
C GLY A 286 8.37 -2.42 11.35
N THR A 287 7.66 -2.50 10.23
CA THR A 287 8.06 -3.21 9.01
C THR A 287 8.63 -2.29 7.93
N PHE A 288 8.55 -0.96 8.12
CA PHE A 288 8.95 0.00 7.09
C PHE A 288 10.45 -0.12 6.72
N ALA A 289 11.34 -0.29 7.70
CA ALA A 289 12.76 -0.52 7.44
C ALA A 289 13.01 -1.80 6.62
N THR A 290 12.25 -2.87 6.89
CA THR A 290 12.33 -4.12 6.12
C THR A 290 11.81 -3.92 4.70
N ALA A 291 10.70 -3.24 4.51
CA ALA A 291 10.16 -2.92 3.20
C ALA A 291 11.15 -2.10 2.38
N HIS A 292 11.70 -1.05 2.98
CA HIS A 292 12.75 -0.22 2.39
C HIS A 292 13.95 -1.06 1.94
N TYR A 293 14.47 -1.94 2.81
CA TYR A 293 15.57 -2.85 2.48
C TYR A 293 15.24 -3.75 1.28
N LEU A 294 14.03 -4.34 1.21
CA LEU A 294 13.62 -5.23 0.12
C LEU A 294 13.55 -4.49 -1.23
N ILE A 295 13.11 -3.24 -1.23
CA ILE A 295 13.10 -2.37 -2.43
C ILE A 295 14.53 -2.04 -2.85
N GLU A 296 15.36 -1.52 -1.94
CA GLU A 296 16.75 -1.12 -2.26
C GLU A 296 17.60 -2.29 -2.78
N ARG A 297 17.37 -3.49 -2.28
CA ARG A 297 18.09 -4.70 -2.72
C ARG A 297 17.53 -5.30 -4.00
N GLY A 298 16.47 -4.72 -4.58
CA GLY A 298 15.81 -5.26 -5.77
C GLY A 298 15.15 -6.63 -5.57
N ILE A 299 14.96 -7.07 -4.30
CA ILE A 299 14.26 -8.30 -3.97
C ILE A 299 12.79 -8.16 -4.38
N VAL A 300 12.22 -6.98 -4.15
CA VAL A 300 10.96 -6.54 -4.77
C VAL A 300 11.31 -5.61 -5.92
N PRO A 301 11.10 -6.00 -7.18
CA PRO A 301 11.49 -5.21 -8.35
C PRO A 301 10.47 -4.10 -8.60
N ALA A 302 10.50 -3.06 -7.78
CA ALA A 302 9.55 -1.95 -7.77
C ALA A 302 9.35 -1.33 -9.15
N ALA A 303 10.43 -1.15 -9.93
CA ALA A 303 10.37 -0.61 -11.28
C ALA A 303 9.43 -1.38 -12.22
N LYS A 304 9.27 -2.70 -12.04
CA LYS A 304 8.37 -3.52 -12.87
C LYS A 304 6.89 -3.32 -12.51
N LEU A 305 6.61 -2.83 -11.31
CA LEU A 305 5.25 -2.62 -10.81
C LEU A 305 4.74 -1.22 -11.16
N ILE A 306 5.63 -0.25 -11.39
CA ILE A 306 5.28 1.10 -11.77
C ILE A 306 5.02 1.13 -13.28
N THR A 307 3.74 1.19 -13.66
CA THR A 307 3.34 1.14 -15.07
C THR A 307 3.24 2.51 -15.71
N HIS A 308 2.99 3.55 -14.92
CA HIS A 308 2.79 4.92 -15.42
C HIS A 308 3.34 5.94 -14.41
N ALA A 309 3.82 7.06 -14.94
CA ALA A 309 4.24 8.20 -14.15
C ALA A 309 3.77 9.49 -14.84
N TYR A 310 3.28 10.45 -14.05
CA TYR A 310 2.73 11.71 -14.53
C TYR A 310 3.23 12.87 -13.67
N PRO A 311 3.39 14.08 -14.20
CA PRO A 311 3.51 15.25 -13.36
C PRO A 311 2.22 15.44 -12.54
N VAL A 312 2.31 16.02 -11.35
CA VAL A 312 1.13 16.26 -10.51
C VAL A 312 0.09 17.15 -11.18
N THR A 313 0.49 17.98 -12.14
CA THR A 313 -0.42 18.79 -12.98
C THR A 313 -1.36 17.95 -13.83
N ASP A 314 -0.97 16.73 -14.15
CA ASP A 314 -1.73 15.80 -14.98
C ASP A 314 -2.48 14.76 -14.14
N TYR A 315 -2.76 15.08 -12.87
CA TYR A 315 -3.42 14.19 -11.91
C TYR A 315 -4.74 13.58 -12.44
N ALA A 316 -5.51 14.34 -13.23
CA ALA A 316 -6.77 13.85 -13.78
C ALA A 316 -6.55 12.67 -14.75
N GLU A 317 -5.48 12.71 -15.56
CA GLU A 317 -5.09 11.62 -16.45
C GLU A 317 -4.51 10.43 -15.67
N ALA A 318 -3.69 10.71 -14.66
CA ALA A 318 -3.16 9.70 -13.75
C ALA A 318 -4.29 8.90 -13.07
N PHE A 319 -5.32 9.57 -12.56
CA PHE A 319 -6.47 8.92 -11.96
C PHE A 319 -7.33 8.17 -12.99
N ARG A 320 -7.52 8.74 -14.19
CA ARG A 320 -8.21 8.06 -15.29
C ARG A 320 -7.50 6.76 -15.68
N THR A 321 -6.18 6.76 -15.73
CA THR A 321 -5.35 5.57 -15.98
C THR A 321 -5.62 4.46 -14.97
N LEU A 322 -5.91 4.81 -13.71
CA LEU A 322 -6.32 3.86 -12.66
C LEU A 322 -7.82 3.53 -12.68
N GLY A 323 -8.57 4.13 -13.60
CA GLY A 323 -10.02 3.92 -13.74
C GLY A 323 -10.88 4.85 -12.89
N CYS A 324 -10.33 5.96 -12.40
CA CYS A 324 -11.06 7.02 -11.71
C CYS A 324 -11.24 8.22 -12.66
N ASP A 325 -12.40 8.28 -13.33
CA ASP A 325 -12.75 9.41 -14.19
C ASP A 325 -13.45 10.51 -13.38
N LEU A 326 -12.73 11.60 -13.15
CA LEU A 326 -13.24 12.76 -12.38
C LEU A 326 -14.41 13.45 -13.10
N SER A 327 -14.35 13.53 -14.43
CA SER A 327 -15.37 14.23 -15.24
C SER A 327 -16.68 13.46 -15.29
N GLY A 328 -16.62 12.16 -15.45
CA GLY A 328 -17.76 11.24 -15.47
C GLY A 328 -18.21 10.81 -14.07
N ARG A 329 -17.43 11.11 -13.02
CA ARG A 329 -17.63 10.63 -11.64
C ARG A 329 -17.75 9.10 -11.57
N VAL A 330 -16.85 8.41 -12.24
CA VAL A 330 -16.83 6.95 -12.33
C VAL A 330 -15.55 6.41 -11.72
N LEU A 331 -15.68 5.41 -10.85
CA LEU A 331 -14.57 4.60 -10.38
C LEU A 331 -14.76 3.16 -10.81
N GLN A 332 -14.00 2.75 -11.83
CA GLN A 332 -13.98 1.40 -12.37
C GLN A 332 -12.51 0.96 -12.52
N PRO A 333 -12.06 -0.05 -11.78
CA PRO A 333 -10.64 -0.43 -11.77
C PRO A 333 -10.10 -0.67 -13.20
N SER A 334 -8.92 -0.09 -13.49
CA SER A 334 -8.20 -0.30 -14.75
C SER A 334 -7.76 -1.75 -14.88
N SER A 335 -7.78 -2.29 -16.09
CA SER A 335 -7.23 -3.63 -16.39
C SER A 335 -5.74 -3.61 -16.74
N THR A 336 -5.17 -2.45 -17.08
CA THR A 336 -3.82 -2.32 -17.62
C THR A 336 -2.83 -1.64 -16.69
N ALA A 337 -3.29 -0.74 -15.79
CA ALA A 337 -2.42 -0.07 -14.84
C ALA A 337 -2.26 -0.88 -13.55
N ILE A 338 -1.01 -1.03 -13.07
CA ILE A 338 -0.71 -1.61 -11.75
C ILE A 338 -0.44 -0.48 -10.77
N LYS A 339 0.65 0.27 -10.93
CA LYS A 339 0.98 1.41 -10.06
C LYS A 339 1.21 2.65 -10.89
N VAL A 340 0.62 3.74 -10.45
CA VAL A 340 0.81 5.08 -11.00
C VAL A 340 1.52 5.95 -9.97
N VAL A 341 2.47 6.75 -10.42
CA VAL A 341 3.24 7.68 -9.58
C VAL A 341 3.04 9.11 -10.11
N LEU A 342 2.86 10.05 -9.19
CA LEU A 342 2.84 11.49 -9.47
C LEU A 342 4.17 12.11 -9.09
N HIS A 343 4.76 12.91 -10.01
CA HIS A 343 5.93 13.72 -9.75
C HIS A 343 5.53 15.11 -9.27
N SER A 344 6.09 15.54 -8.15
CA SER A 344 5.93 16.89 -7.59
C SER A 344 7.22 17.70 -7.80
N GLY A 345 7.07 19.04 -7.82
CA GLY A 345 8.18 19.95 -8.05
C GLY A 345 8.57 19.97 -9.52
N GLY A 346 8.04 20.91 -10.29
CA GLY A 346 8.49 21.19 -11.66
C GLY A 346 10.01 21.26 -11.73
N ALA A 347 10.57 20.91 -12.89
CA ALA A 347 11.99 20.81 -13.21
C ALA A 347 12.78 22.05 -12.79
#